data_59bb9d6ab4a3412198cb20a51753487d
#
_entry.id   59bb9d6ab4a3412198cb20a51753487d
#
_cell.length_a   1.000
_cell.length_b   1.000
_cell.length_c   1.000
_cell.angle_alpha   90.00
_cell.angle_beta   90.00
_cell.angle_gamma   90.00
#
_symmetry.space_group_name_H-M   'P 1'
#
loop_
_entity.id
_entity.type
_entity.pdbx_description
1 polymer ?
#
loop_
_entity_poly.entity_id
_entity_poly.type
_entity_poly.pdbx_seq_one_letter_code
_entity_poly.pdbx_strand_id
1 'polypeptide(L)'
;MRGKILIVDDELDMRIFLCNLLGNCGYELIDAGDKNEGMQKAMIEKPALIILDVTMPKEGGIQMYRELKAHEELKNVPVIMVSTIDKKTFSFYQKFQRTSRDKSFPKPGAYLEKPLEADKLIALVDRLTATAECSPGEDEEK
;
A
#
# COMPACT_ATOMS: atom_id res chain seq x y z
N MET A 1 13.51 -10.71 -9.81
CA MET A 1 12.73 -9.93 -8.92
C MET A 1 11.45 -9.56 -9.52
N ARG A 2 10.41 -9.57 -8.71
CA ARG A 2 9.14 -9.27 -9.26
C ARG A 2 8.76 -7.84 -9.19
N GLY A 3 9.49 -7.04 -8.66
CA GLY A 3 9.19 -5.62 -8.55
C GLY A 3 9.40 -5.17 -7.13
N LYS A 4 9.41 -3.85 -6.92
CA LYS A 4 9.64 -3.30 -5.61
C LYS A 4 8.32 -2.92 -4.97
N ILE A 5 8.19 -3.23 -3.69
CA ILE A 5 7.02 -2.86 -2.93
C ILE A 5 7.48 -2.02 -1.74
N LEU A 6 6.91 -0.86 -1.57
CA LEU A 6 7.21 0.00 -0.42
C LEU A 6 6.13 -0.21 0.63
N ILE A 7 6.54 -0.46 1.86
CA ILE A 7 5.62 -0.64 2.96
C ILE A 7 5.81 0.52 3.91
N VAL A 8 4.74 1.27 4.19
CA VAL A 8 4.80 2.41 5.10
C VAL A 8 3.86 2.13 6.26
N ASP A 9 4.43 1.89 7.45
CA ASP A 9 3.67 1.52 8.62
C ASP A 9 4.51 1.88 9.82
N ASP A 10 3.93 2.48 10.84
CA ASP A 10 4.71 2.89 11.99
C ASP A 10 4.97 1.73 12.95
N GLU A 11 4.41 0.56 12.71
CA GLU A 11 4.67 -0.59 13.56
C GLU A 11 5.74 -1.46 12.96
N LEU A 12 6.82 -1.61 13.67
CA LEU A 12 7.95 -2.41 13.17
C LEU A 12 7.56 -3.85 12.91
N ASP A 13 6.76 -4.43 13.81
CA ASP A 13 6.36 -5.82 13.65
C ASP A 13 5.59 -6.03 12.35
N MET A 14 4.76 -5.07 11.98
CA MET A 14 4.00 -5.19 10.75
C MET A 14 4.92 -5.09 9.54
N ARG A 15 5.90 -4.21 9.60
CA ARG A 15 6.86 -4.10 8.50
C ARG A 15 7.63 -5.39 8.32
N ILE A 16 8.05 -6.00 9.44
CA ILE A 16 8.78 -7.26 9.37
C ILE A 16 7.90 -8.36 8.79
N PHE A 17 6.67 -8.43 9.26
CA PHE A 17 5.73 -9.44 8.77
C PHE A 17 5.54 -9.32 7.25
N LEU A 18 5.29 -8.12 6.78
CA LEU A 18 5.02 -7.92 5.36
C LEU A 18 6.27 -8.13 4.51
N CYS A 19 7.41 -7.71 5.01
CA CYS A 19 8.65 -7.92 4.26
C CYS A 19 8.96 -9.41 4.12
N ASN A 20 8.75 -10.17 5.18
CA ASN A 20 9.00 -11.60 5.09
C ASN A 20 7.98 -12.27 4.17
N LEU A 21 6.73 -11.92 4.32
CA LEU A 21 5.69 -12.55 3.54
C LEU A 21 5.88 -12.30 2.05
N LEU A 22 6.04 -11.07 1.68
CA LEU A 22 6.11 -10.72 0.26
C LEU A 22 7.49 -10.97 -0.32
N GLY A 23 8.51 -10.90 0.52
CA GLY A 23 9.86 -11.26 0.07
C GLY A 23 9.91 -12.71 -0.36
N ASN A 24 9.18 -13.58 0.36
CA ASN A 24 9.13 -14.98 -0.01
C ASN A 24 8.39 -15.20 -1.32
N CYS A 25 7.62 -14.22 -1.76
CA CYS A 25 6.95 -14.31 -3.04
C CYS A 25 7.78 -13.74 -4.18
N GLY A 26 8.99 -13.31 -3.88
CA GLY A 26 9.87 -12.84 -4.94
C GLY A 26 9.92 -11.34 -5.15
N TYR A 27 9.24 -10.57 -4.30
CA TYR A 27 9.28 -9.12 -4.42
C TYR A 27 10.47 -8.54 -3.65
N GLU A 28 10.90 -7.38 -4.06
CA GLU A 28 11.92 -6.65 -3.33
C GLU A 28 11.19 -5.69 -2.41
N LEU A 29 11.47 -5.73 -1.11
CA LEU A 29 10.74 -4.92 -0.15
C LEU A 29 11.56 -3.76 0.37
N ILE A 30 10.90 -2.61 0.50
CA ILE A 30 11.49 -1.43 1.08
C ILE A 30 10.49 -0.98 2.11
N ASP A 31 10.92 -0.55 3.28
CA ASP A 31 9.95 -0.16 4.30
C ASP A 31 10.31 1.20 4.89
N ALA A 32 9.30 1.85 5.44
CA ALA A 32 9.45 3.16 6.05
C ALA A 32 8.52 3.24 7.25
N GLY A 33 8.93 3.96 8.27
CA GLY A 33 8.16 4.04 9.50
C GLY A 33 7.30 5.26 9.65
N ASP A 34 7.38 6.22 8.73
CA ASP A 34 6.50 7.38 8.78
C ASP A 34 6.37 7.99 7.40
N LYS A 35 5.57 9.04 7.31
CA LYS A 35 5.27 9.66 6.03
C LYS A 35 6.51 10.24 5.36
N ASN A 36 7.34 10.92 6.10
CA ASN A 36 8.49 11.57 5.49
C ASN A 36 9.46 10.56 4.90
N GLU A 37 9.77 9.54 5.66
CA GLU A 37 10.64 8.49 5.16
C GLU A 37 9.97 7.78 3.99
N GLY A 38 8.68 7.55 4.09
CA GLY A 38 7.94 6.88 3.02
C GLY A 38 7.99 7.66 1.73
N MET A 39 7.78 8.97 1.79
CA MET A 39 7.81 9.79 0.59
C MET A 39 9.21 9.82 -0.02
N GLN A 40 10.24 9.91 0.81
CA GLN A 40 11.59 9.92 0.29
C GLN A 40 11.91 8.64 -0.44
N LYS A 41 11.53 7.52 0.15
CA LYS A 41 11.82 6.23 -0.48
C LYS A 41 10.98 6.02 -1.72
N ALA A 42 9.74 6.50 -1.73
CA ALA A 42 8.91 6.37 -2.92
C ALA A 42 9.52 7.15 -4.09
N MET A 43 10.06 8.31 -3.80
CA MET A 43 10.66 9.12 -4.85
C MET A 43 11.94 8.49 -5.40
N ILE A 44 12.73 7.92 -4.53
CA ILE A 44 14.00 7.35 -4.95
C ILE A 44 13.82 5.99 -5.61
N GLU A 45 13.02 5.14 -5.00
CA GLU A 45 12.90 3.76 -5.45
C GLU A 45 11.85 3.53 -6.51
N LYS A 46 10.89 4.41 -6.61
CA LYS A 46 9.79 4.30 -7.57
C LYS A 46 9.18 2.91 -7.58
N PRO A 47 8.56 2.53 -6.46
CA PRO A 47 8.07 1.15 -6.33
C PRO A 47 6.90 0.86 -7.27
N ALA A 48 6.67 -0.41 -7.50
CA ALA A 48 5.55 -0.83 -8.32
C ALA A 48 4.24 -0.84 -7.53
N LEU A 49 4.33 -0.82 -6.21
CA LEU A 49 3.15 -0.85 -5.36
C LEU A 49 3.53 -0.31 -3.99
N ILE A 50 2.58 0.36 -3.35
CA ILE A 50 2.80 0.87 -2.00
C ILE A 50 1.72 0.30 -1.09
N ILE A 51 2.12 -0.25 0.06
CA ILE A 51 1.20 -0.69 1.09
C ILE A 51 1.30 0.35 2.20
N LEU A 52 0.21 1.04 2.47
CA LEU A 52 0.22 2.23 3.31
C LEU A 52 -0.75 2.12 4.46
N ASP A 53 -0.23 2.23 5.67
CA ASP A 53 -1.05 2.21 6.87
C ASP A 53 -1.67 3.61 7.04
N VAL A 54 -2.98 3.70 6.98
CA VAL A 54 -3.63 4.99 7.09
C VAL A 54 -3.97 5.35 8.53
N THR A 55 -3.65 4.49 9.49
CA THR A 55 -3.89 4.82 10.87
C THR A 55 -2.62 5.28 11.59
N MET A 56 -1.61 5.68 10.84
CA MET A 56 -0.42 6.25 11.45
C MET A 56 -0.75 7.57 12.13
N PRO A 57 0.04 7.94 13.14
CA PRO A 57 -0.23 9.16 13.89
C PRO A 57 -0.31 10.40 13.01
N LYS A 58 -1.09 11.36 13.45
CA LYS A 58 -1.21 12.64 12.77
C LYS A 58 -1.72 12.52 11.35
N GLU A 59 -2.50 11.48 11.11
CA GLU A 59 -3.08 11.26 9.80
C GLU A 59 -2.02 11.14 8.71
N GLY A 60 -0.84 10.67 9.08
CA GLY A 60 0.25 10.59 8.13
C GLY A 60 -0.05 9.73 6.92
N GLY A 61 -0.81 8.65 7.10
CA GLY A 61 -1.14 7.79 5.99
C GLY A 61 -2.05 8.47 4.98
N ILE A 62 -3.07 9.17 5.46
CA ILE A 62 -3.98 9.87 4.58
C ILE A 62 -3.25 10.99 3.84
N GLN A 63 -2.42 11.73 4.56
CA GLN A 63 -1.66 12.80 3.93
C GLN A 63 -0.70 12.26 2.89
N MET A 64 -0.05 11.15 3.19
CA MET A 64 0.86 10.55 2.23
C MET A 64 0.12 10.12 0.97
N TYR A 65 -1.06 9.54 1.14
CA TYR A 65 -1.84 9.13 -0.02
C TYR A 65 -2.15 10.33 -0.91
N ARG A 66 -2.52 11.44 -0.31
CA ARG A 66 -2.81 12.63 -1.10
C ARG A 66 -1.57 13.12 -1.83
N GLU A 67 -0.44 13.12 -1.14
CA GLU A 67 0.80 13.57 -1.77
C GLU A 67 1.22 12.65 -2.91
N LEU A 68 1.03 11.34 -2.73
CA LEU A 68 1.37 10.41 -3.79
C LEU A 68 0.52 10.66 -5.03
N LYS A 69 -0.77 10.88 -4.83
CA LYS A 69 -1.66 11.05 -5.98
C LYS A 69 -1.53 12.42 -6.62
N ALA A 70 -0.93 13.36 -5.93
CA ALA A 70 -0.67 14.66 -6.51
C ALA A 70 0.69 14.73 -7.21
N HIS A 71 1.52 13.71 -7.03
CA HIS A 71 2.88 13.74 -7.58
C HIS A 71 2.91 13.13 -8.96
N GLU A 72 3.42 13.86 -9.91
CA GLU A 72 3.39 13.43 -11.29
C GLU A 72 4.01 12.05 -11.53
N GLU A 73 5.08 11.75 -10.86
CA GLU A 73 5.75 10.48 -11.07
C GLU A 73 5.20 9.34 -10.24
N LEU A 74 4.41 9.63 -9.21
CA LEU A 74 3.94 8.57 -8.32
C LEU A 74 2.44 8.36 -8.38
N LYS A 75 1.71 9.22 -9.04
CA LYS A 75 0.25 9.15 -8.98
C LYS A 75 -0.35 7.88 -9.55
N ASN A 76 0.38 7.21 -10.43
CA ASN A 76 -0.14 5.99 -11.01
C ASN A 76 0.29 4.72 -10.30
N VAL A 77 1.08 4.85 -9.25
CA VAL A 77 1.50 3.68 -8.49
C VAL A 77 0.32 3.20 -7.65
N PRO A 78 -0.07 1.95 -7.77
CA PRO A 78 -1.21 1.46 -6.98
C PRO A 78 -0.89 1.44 -5.49
N VAL A 79 -1.89 1.75 -4.69
CA VAL A 79 -1.74 1.81 -3.24
C VAL A 79 -2.76 0.89 -2.60
N ILE A 80 -2.31 0.03 -1.68
CA ILE A 80 -3.20 -0.74 -0.85
C ILE A 80 -3.22 -0.05 0.50
N MET A 81 -4.38 0.43 0.92
CA MET A 81 -4.50 1.06 2.22
C MET A 81 -4.80 0.00 3.26
N VAL A 82 -4.15 0.10 4.40
CA VAL A 82 -4.34 -0.84 5.49
C VAL A 82 -4.69 -0.04 6.73
N SER A 83 -5.62 -0.53 7.52
CA SER A 83 -6.07 0.22 8.67
C SER A 83 -6.61 -0.69 9.76
N THR A 84 -6.61 -0.22 11.00
CA THR A 84 -7.27 -0.93 12.07
C THR A 84 -8.73 -0.48 12.16
N ILE A 85 -9.14 0.47 11.35
CA ILE A 85 -10.52 0.96 11.34
C ILE A 85 -11.29 0.13 10.33
N ASP A 86 -12.53 -0.22 10.63
CA ASP A 86 -13.27 -1.03 9.66
C ASP A 86 -13.56 -0.23 8.39
N LYS A 87 -13.83 -0.93 7.34
CA LYS A 87 -14.00 -0.33 6.04
C LYS A 87 -15.13 0.69 6.00
N LYS A 88 -16.21 0.42 6.71
CA LYS A 88 -17.33 1.32 6.71
C LYS A 88 -16.98 2.66 7.35
N THR A 89 -16.31 2.61 8.49
CA THR A 89 -15.89 3.82 9.17
C THR A 89 -14.90 4.60 8.33
N PHE A 90 -13.99 3.90 7.69
CA PHE A 90 -13.01 4.55 6.84
C PHE A 90 -13.68 5.21 5.64
N SER A 91 -14.67 4.56 5.06
CA SER A 91 -15.38 5.15 3.93
C SER A 91 -16.11 6.43 4.31
N PHE A 92 -16.71 6.44 5.50
CA PHE A 92 -17.38 7.61 5.98
C PHE A 92 -16.37 8.76 6.17
N TYR A 93 -15.26 8.46 6.79
CA TYR A 93 -14.23 9.44 7.02
C TYR A 93 -13.70 10.02 5.71
N GLN A 94 -13.44 9.16 4.75
CA GLN A 94 -12.97 9.57 3.46
C GLN A 94 -13.98 10.48 2.75
N LYS A 95 -15.26 10.12 2.82
CA LYS A 95 -16.28 10.90 2.20
C LYS A 95 -16.36 12.29 2.83
N PHE A 96 -16.26 12.34 4.14
CA PHE A 96 -16.30 13.60 4.83
C PHE A 96 -15.13 14.49 4.41
N GLN A 97 -13.95 13.91 4.29
CA GLN A 97 -12.78 14.66 3.86
C GLN A 97 -12.96 15.19 2.45
N ARG A 98 -13.61 14.43 1.62
CA ARG A 98 -13.74 14.82 0.23
C ARG A 98 -14.72 15.94 -0.01
N THR A 99 -15.61 16.19 0.94
CA THR A 99 -16.57 17.24 0.71
C THR A 99 -15.92 18.60 0.69
N SER A 100 -14.70 18.72 1.16
CA SER A 100 -14.10 20.03 1.15
C SER A 100 -13.74 20.39 -0.27
N ARG A 101 -12.92 19.65 -0.95
CA ARG A 101 -12.68 20.01 -2.29
C ARG A 101 -11.88 19.01 -3.01
N ASP A 102 -11.66 17.86 -2.49
CA ASP A 102 -10.88 16.88 -3.17
C ASP A 102 -11.75 15.86 -3.83
N LYS A 103 -12.76 16.33 -4.55
CA LYS A 103 -13.63 15.40 -5.17
C LYS A 103 -12.98 14.56 -6.21
N SER A 104 -11.95 15.04 -6.83
CA SER A 104 -11.29 14.27 -7.86
C SER A 104 -10.22 13.36 -7.30
N PHE A 105 -10.10 13.30 -5.99
CA PHE A 105 -9.07 12.49 -5.37
C PHE A 105 -9.33 11.01 -5.68
N PRO A 106 -8.40 10.32 -6.31
CA PRO A 106 -8.68 8.95 -6.74
C PRO A 106 -8.78 8.00 -5.57
N LYS A 107 -9.50 6.92 -5.79
CA LYS A 107 -9.62 5.91 -4.77
C LYS A 107 -8.38 5.04 -4.76
N PRO A 108 -8.03 4.46 -3.62
CA PRO A 108 -6.89 3.55 -3.58
C PRO A 108 -7.18 2.28 -4.38
N GLY A 109 -6.15 1.56 -4.71
CA GLY A 109 -6.29 0.30 -5.41
C GLY A 109 -7.06 -0.70 -4.60
N ALA A 110 -6.90 -0.67 -3.28
CA ALA A 110 -7.62 -1.57 -2.41
C ALA A 110 -7.52 -1.09 -0.97
N TYR A 111 -8.37 -1.62 -0.14
CA TYR A 111 -8.38 -1.29 1.28
C TYR A 111 -8.51 -2.59 2.07
N LEU A 112 -7.64 -2.79 3.03
CA LEU A 112 -7.68 -3.98 3.87
C LEU A 112 -7.67 -3.60 5.34
N GLU A 113 -8.39 -4.37 6.15
CA GLU A 113 -8.38 -4.13 7.56
C GLU A 113 -7.40 -5.04 8.23
N LYS A 114 -6.76 -4.57 9.27
CA LYS A 114 -5.91 -5.43 10.10
C LYS A 114 -6.80 -6.21 11.05
N PRO A 115 -6.44 -7.43 11.39
CA PRO A 115 -5.23 -8.12 10.99
C PRO A 115 -5.32 -8.61 9.55
N LEU A 116 -4.21 -8.60 8.85
CA LEU A 116 -4.20 -8.96 7.45
C LEU A 116 -4.17 -10.47 7.27
N GLU A 117 -4.88 -10.93 6.25
CA GLU A 117 -4.86 -12.34 5.91
C GLU A 117 -3.85 -12.53 4.79
N ALA A 118 -2.87 -13.36 5.01
CA ALA A 118 -1.75 -13.51 4.08
C ALA A 118 -2.19 -13.83 2.66
N ASP A 119 -3.08 -14.81 2.51
CA ASP A 119 -3.49 -15.22 1.18
C ASP A 119 -4.21 -14.11 0.42
N LYS A 120 -5.03 -13.36 1.10
CA LYS A 120 -5.75 -12.29 0.45
C LYS A 120 -4.81 -11.16 0.05
N LEU A 121 -3.85 -10.88 0.91
CA LEU A 121 -2.89 -9.84 0.61
C LEU A 121 -2.03 -10.21 -0.59
N ILE A 122 -1.53 -11.43 -0.61
CA ILE A 122 -0.69 -11.87 -1.71
C ILE A 122 -1.46 -11.81 -3.03
N ALA A 123 -2.69 -12.27 -3.04
CA ALA A 123 -3.48 -12.25 -4.26
C ALA A 123 -3.69 -10.82 -4.75
N LEU A 124 -3.93 -9.91 -3.82
CA LEU A 124 -4.16 -8.53 -4.18
C LEU A 124 -2.89 -7.87 -4.71
N VAL A 125 -1.76 -8.15 -4.07
CA VAL A 125 -0.48 -7.60 -4.51
C VAL A 125 -0.17 -8.09 -5.92
N ASP A 126 -0.38 -9.38 -6.17
CA ASP A 126 -0.10 -9.93 -7.48
C ASP A 126 -0.97 -9.27 -8.54
N ARG A 127 -2.23 -9.06 -8.22
CA ARG A 127 -3.13 -8.45 -9.17
C ARG A 127 -2.77 -7.00 -9.46
N LEU A 128 -2.44 -6.25 -8.43
CA LEU A 128 -2.18 -4.83 -8.61
C LEU A 128 -0.82 -4.53 -9.22
N THR A 129 0.12 -5.45 -9.08
CA THR A 129 1.40 -5.23 -9.71
C THR A 129 1.39 -5.74 -11.15
N ALA A 130 0.31 -6.37 -11.55
CA ALA A 130 0.21 -6.88 -12.91
C ALA A 130 1.28 -7.90 -13.22
N THR A 131 1.76 -8.57 -12.21
CA THR A 131 2.75 -9.55 -12.47
C THR A 131 2.09 -10.86 -12.32
N ALA A 132 1.14 -11.07 -13.08
CA ALA A 132 0.36 -12.22 -12.94
C ALA A 132 1.05 -13.46 -12.71
N GLU A 133 2.20 -13.53 -13.12
CA GLU A 133 2.84 -14.73 -12.97
C GLU A 133 3.18 -15.00 -11.62
N CYS A 134 2.83 -14.28 -10.82
CA CYS A 134 3.17 -14.50 -9.58
C CYS A 134 2.54 -15.54 -8.96
N SER A 135 1.72 -16.09 -9.48
CA SER A 135 1.15 -16.99 -8.78
C SER A 135 2.06 -17.96 -8.57
N PRO A 136 2.44 -18.13 -7.55
CA PRO A 136 3.40 -18.97 -7.25
C PRO A 136 3.06 -20.24 -7.69
N GLY A 137 2.34 -20.72 -7.36
CA GLY A 137 2.17 -21.89 -7.70
C GLY A 137 1.87 -22.10 -9.01
N GLU A 138 1.49 -21.37 -9.59
CA GLU A 138 1.10 -21.61 -10.75
C GLU A 138 1.99 -21.43 -11.62
N ASP A 139 2.85 -21.04 -11.35
CA ASP A 139 3.71 -20.83 -12.18
C ASP A 139 4.25 -21.91 -12.53
N GLU A 140 4.15 -22.41 -12.33
CA GLU A 140 4.60 -23.17 -12.68
C GLU A 140 3.90 -23.98 -13.12
N GLU A 141 3.27 -24.05 -13.29
CA GLU A 141 2.60 -24.64 -13.60
C GLU A 141 2.14 -24.51 -14.33
N LYS A 142 2.19 -24.39 -14.61
CA LYS A 142 1.77 -24.12 -15.33
C LYS A 142 2.20 -24.35 -15.87
#